data_0b26b1b17bc90ffc50904e6d7a7d3141
#
_entry.id   0b26b1b17bc90ffc50904e6d7a7d3141
#
_cell.length_a   1.000
_cell.length_b   1.000
_cell.length_c   1.000
_cell.angle_alpha   90.00
_cell.angle_beta   90.00
_cell.angle_gamma   90.00
#
_symmetry.space_group_name_H-M   'P 1'
#
loop_
_entity.id
_entity.type
_entity.pdbx_description
1 polymer ?
#
loop_
_entity_poly.entity_id
_entity_poly.type
_entity_poly.pdbx_seq_one_letter_code
_entity_poly.pdbx_strand_id
1 'polypeptide(L)'
;MSGRLSETNAGSHTVQGKDVLIYGSCISTEHPEVFREISRGRTSLSACLEAEHMNMIVYKLVYMFKLKNPPASLTILTIDGSPHCVQLHYAVQEALRISGAEIPTTHLVIANGKVVEVSSEAVKRSRWLSKIKT
;
A
#
# COMPACT_ATOMS: atom_id res chain seq x y z
N MET A 1 2.42 12.32 -9.88
CA MET A 1 1.62 12.95 -8.81
C MET A 1 1.86 12.21 -7.50
N SER A 2 2.11 12.94 -6.43
CA SER A 2 2.32 12.33 -5.12
C SER A 2 1.60 13.14 -4.04
N GLY A 3 1.35 12.50 -2.88
CA GLY A 3 0.69 13.15 -1.77
C GLY A 3 0.50 12.15 -0.64
N ARG A 4 -0.17 12.58 0.44
CA ARG A 4 -0.54 11.68 1.54
C ARG A 4 -1.89 11.05 1.24
N LEU A 5 -2.00 9.76 1.48
CA LEU A 5 -3.26 9.03 1.27
C LEU A 5 -4.41 9.67 2.04
N SER A 6 -4.18 10.01 3.31
CA SER A 6 -5.22 10.57 4.17
C SER A 6 -5.70 11.95 3.72
N GLU A 7 -4.89 12.68 2.95
CA GLU A 7 -5.22 14.01 2.47
C GLU A 7 -5.68 14.04 1.02
N THR A 8 -5.67 12.90 0.35
CA THR A 8 -6.03 12.80 -1.06
C THR A 8 -7.53 12.57 -1.19
N ASN A 9 -8.17 13.27 -2.13
CA ASN A 9 -9.55 12.98 -2.47
C ASN A 9 -9.62 11.65 -3.20
N ALA A 10 -10.30 10.67 -2.60
CA ALA A 10 -10.40 9.32 -3.16
C ALA A 10 -11.03 9.31 -4.55
N GLY A 11 -11.89 10.28 -4.86
CA GLY A 11 -12.52 10.40 -6.17
C GLY A 11 -11.74 11.25 -7.16
N SER A 12 -10.49 11.60 -6.83
CA SER A 12 -9.67 12.43 -7.71
C SER A 12 -9.36 11.72 -9.04
N HIS A 13 -9.33 12.49 -10.12
CA HIS A 13 -8.93 11.96 -11.42
C HIS A 13 -7.49 11.46 -11.44
N THR A 14 -6.66 11.85 -10.46
CA THR A 14 -5.30 11.34 -10.35
C THR A 14 -5.25 9.92 -9.81
N VAL A 15 -6.36 9.43 -9.23
CA VAL A 15 -6.49 8.09 -8.67
C VAL A 15 -7.32 7.20 -9.59
N GLN A 16 -8.40 7.71 -10.15
CA GLN A 16 -9.34 6.93 -10.95
C GLN A 16 -8.67 6.34 -12.18
N GLY A 17 -8.73 5.02 -12.30
CA GLY A 17 -8.19 4.31 -13.45
C GLY A 17 -6.67 4.37 -13.58
N LYS A 18 -5.97 4.81 -12.55
CA LYS A 18 -4.53 4.97 -12.58
C LYS A 18 -3.83 3.84 -11.84
N ASP A 19 -2.55 3.65 -12.18
CA ASP A 19 -1.68 2.79 -11.42
C ASP A 19 -1.28 3.55 -10.16
N VAL A 20 -1.62 3.01 -8.99
CA VAL A 20 -1.43 3.71 -7.72
C VAL A 20 -0.36 2.99 -6.90
N LEU A 21 0.58 3.75 -6.38
CA LEU A 21 1.58 3.28 -5.42
C LEU A 21 1.19 3.81 -4.04
N ILE A 22 1.09 2.90 -3.06
CA ILE A 22 0.90 3.26 -1.65
C ILE A 22 2.18 2.86 -0.94
N TYR A 23 2.85 3.82 -0.31
CA TYR A 23 4.18 3.59 0.24
C TYR A 23 4.31 4.15 1.65
N GLY A 24 5.21 3.53 2.43
CA GLY A 24 5.53 4.03 3.77
C GLY A 24 6.21 5.39 3.69
N SER A 25 5.76 6.32 4.53
CA SER A 25 6.20 7.73 4.45
C SER A 25 7.71 7.94 4.50
N CYS A 26 8.45 7.05 5.18
CA CYS A 26 9.90 7.18 5.33
C CYS A 26 10.68 6.86 4.06
N ILE A 27 10.06 6.16 3.12
CA ILE A 27 10.80 5.61 1.96
C ILE A 27 11.35 6.71 1.07
N SER A 28 10.60 7.78 0.87
CA SER A 28 11.04 8.87 -0.02
C SER A 28 12.31 9.57 0.51
N THR A 29 12.56 9.53 1.83
CA THR A 29 13.75 10.13 2.43
C THR A 29 14.85 9.11 2.67
N GLU A 30 14.51 7.89 3.10
CA GLU A 30 15.50 6.86 3.45
C GLU A 30 15.96 6.04 2.27
N HIS A 31 15.11 5.89 1.24
CA HIS A 31 15.42 5.10 0.05
C HIS A 31 14.98 5.86 -1.21
N PRO A 32 15.53 7.05 -1.44
CA PRO A 32 15.03 7.93 -2.52
C PRO A 32 15.18 7.34 -3.91
N GLU A 33 16.22 6.55 -4.16
CA GLU A 33 16.42 5.93 -5.46
C GLU A 33 15.39 4.86 -5.76
N VAL A 34 15.10 4.01 -4.77
CA VAL A 34 14.06 2.99 -4.89
C VAL A 34 12.71 3.67 -5.10
N PHE A 35 12.43 4.69 -4.31
CA PHE A 35 11.16 5.43 -4.44
C PHE A 35 11.02 6.03 -5.84
N ARG A 36 12.07 6.67 -6.35
CA ARG A 36 12.04 7.29 -7.66
C ARG A 36 11.74 6.28 -8.76
N GLU A 37 12.35 5.11 -8.67
CA GLU A 37 12.15 4.05 -9.65
C GLU A 37 10.74 3.46 -9.59
N ILE A 38 10.28 3.10 -8.39
CA ILE A 38 8.98 2.43 -8.22
C ILE A 38 7.82 3.41 -8.45
N SER A 39 7.99 4.69 -8.11
CA SER A 39 6.92 5.67 -8.26
C SER A 39 6.73 6.15 -9.70
N ARG A 40 7.66 5.85 -10.58
CA ARG A 40 7.62 6.32 -11.96
C ARG A 40 6.37 5.81 -12.67
N GLY A 41 5.59 6.74 -13.24
CA GLY A 41 4.37 6.41 -13.96
C GLY A 41 3.19 6.06 -13.06
N ARG A 42 3.33 6.20 -11.76
CA ARG A 42 2.26 5.89 -10.80
C ARG A 42 1.86 7.11 -9.99
N THR A 43 0.59 7.14 -9.59
CA THR A 43 0.14 8.09 -8.58
C THR A 43 0.59 7.56 -7.22
N SER A 44 1.42 8.33 -6.52
CA SER A 44 2.10 7.86 -5.31
C SER A 44 1.49 8.51 -4.07
N LEU A 45 1.00 7.68 -3.15
CA LEU A 45 0.33 8.14 -1.94
C LEU A 45 1.02 7.54 -0.72
N SER A 46 1.47 8.42 0.18
CA SER A 46 2.18 7.97 1.38
C SER A 46 1.22 7.68 2.52
N ALA A 47 1.61 6.75 3.37
CA ALA A 47 0.89 6.44 4.60
C ALA A 47 1.87 5.95 5.65
N CYS A 48 1.55 6.22 6.92
CA CYS A 48 2.37 5.75 8.03
C CYS A 48 1.44 5.36 9.18
N LEU A 49 1.38 4.06 9.49
CA LEU A 49 0.47 3.57 10.53
C LEU A 49 0.99 3.80 11.94
N GLU A 50 2.18 4.37 12.08
CA GLU A 50 2.65 4.91 13.35
C GLU A 50 2.02 6.27 13.64
N ALA A 51 1.83 7.08 12.60
CA ALA A 51 1.28 8.42 12.70
C ALA A 51 -0.23 8.50 12.43
N GLU A 52 -0.76 7.52 11.70
CA GLU A 52 -2.15 7.54 11.25
C GLU A 52 -2.84 6.25 11.69
N HIS A 53 -4.14 6.35 12.02
CA HIS A 53 -4.90 5.19 12.47
C HIS A 53 -5.22 4.26 11.30
N MET A 54 -5.06 2.96 11.55
CA MET A 54 -5.32 1.94 10.53
C MET A 54 -6.76 2.00 10.01
N ASN A 55 -7.73 2.21 10.90
CA ASN A 55 -9.14 2.29 10.49
C ASN A 55 -9.40 3.45 9.53
N MET A 56 -8.71 4.58 9.71
CA MET A 56 -8.85 5.71 8.78
C MET A 56 -8.26 5.38 7.42
N ILE A 57 -7.11 4.70 7.40
CA ILE A 57 -6.48 4.26 6.16
C ILE A 57 -7.37 3.27 5.43
N VAL A 58 -7.88 2.26 6.13
CA VAL A 58 -8.78 1.26 5.55
C VAL A 58 -10.03 1.91 4.98
N TYR A 59 -10.64 2.84 5.73
CA TYR A 59 -11.84 3.54 5.27
C TYR A 59 -11.57 4.28 3.95
N LYS A 60 -10.48 5.03 3.90
CA LYS A 60 -10.12 5.78 2.69
C LYS A 60 -9.91 4.85 1.50
N LEU A 61 -9.24 3.73 1.72
CA LEU A 61 -8.98 2.76 0.68
C LEU A 61 -10.27 2.09 0.21
N VAL A 62 -11.16 1.71 1.13
CA VAL A 62 -12.45 1.12 0.78
C VAL A 62 -13.24 2.09 -0.11
N TYR A 63 -13.28 3.37 0.29
CA TYR A 63 -13.97 4.38 -0.50
C TYR A 63 -13.38 4.47 -1.91
N MET A 64 -12.05 4.51 -2.00
CA MET A 64 -11.34 4.58 -3.27
C MET A 64 -11.63 3.36 -4.16
N PHE A 65 -11.69 2.17 -3.57
CA PHE A 65 -11.90 0.92 -4.31
C PHE A 65 -13.35 0.72 -4.74
N LYS A 66 -14.29 1.39 -4.06
CA LYS A 66 -15.72 1.30 -4.40
C LYS A 66 -16.15 2.30 -5.46
N LEU A 67 -15.25 3.14 -5.93
CA LEU A 67 -15.57 4.10 -6.98
C LEU A 67 -15.94 3.38 -8.27
N LYS A 68 -16.72 4.06 -9.11
CA LYS A 68 -17.12 3.53 -10.41
C LYS A 68 -15.90 3.22 -11.29
N ASN A 69 -14.85 4.03 -11.16
CA ASN A 69 -13.61 3.83 -11.90
C ASN A 69 -12.45 3.75 -10.89
N PRO A 70 -12.27 2.58 -10.24
CA PRO A 70 -11.23 2.44 -9.22
C PRO A 70 -9.83 2.41 -9.83
N PRO A 71 -8.77 2.42 -9.01
CA PRO A 71 -7.41 2.29 -9.51
C PRO A 71 -7.25 1.09 -10.44
N ALA A 72 -6.44 1.25 -11.47
CA ALA A 72 -6.17 0.16 -12.42
C ALA A 72 -5.25 -0.90 -11.82
N SER A 73 -4.37 -0.50 -10.94
CA SER A 73 -3.47 -1.41 -10.22
C SER A 73 -3.03 -0.78 -8.90
N LEU A 74 -2.59 -1.61 -7.98
CA LEU A 74 -2.06 -1.19 -6.70
C LEU A 74 -0.66 -1.79 -6.52
N THR A 75 0.27 -0.96 -6.07
CA THR A 75 1.58 -1.41 -5.64
C THR A 75 1.80 -0.88 -4.22
N ILE A 76 2.16 -1.73 -3.29
CA ILE A 76 2.41 -1.35 -1.91
C ILE A 76 3.90 -1.52 -1.64
N LEU A 77 4.56 -0.47 -1.18
CA LEU A 77 6.00 -0.50 -0.94
C LEU A 77 6.28 -0.06 0.49
N THR A 78 6.91 -0.93 1.27
CA THR A 78 7.25 -0.66 2.66
C THR A 78 8.65 -1.16 2.97
N ILE A 79 9.08 -0.93 4.22
CA ILE A 79 10.39 -1.38 4.71
C ILE A 79 10.20 -2.68 5.48
N ASP A 80 10.93 -3.70 5.10
CA ASP A 80 10.87 -5.01 5.75
C ASP A 80 11.34 -4.90 7.20
N GLY A 81 10.65 -5.59 8.10
CA GLY A 81 11.01 -5.62 9.51
C GLY A 81 10.32 -4.58 10.38
N SER A 82 9.60 -3.63 9.79
CA SER A 82 8.86 -2.62 10.56
C SER A 82 7.44 -3.11 10.85
N PRO A 83 7.03 -3.17 12.11
CA PRO A 83 5.66 -3.60 12.43
C PRO A 83 4.59 -2.65 11.92
N HIS A 84 4.89 -1.36 11.83
CA HIS A 84 3.94 -0.39 11.28
C HIS A 84 3.85 -0.51 9.76
N CYS A 85 4.95 -0.82 9.10
CA CYS A 85 4.97 -0.98 7.65
C CYS A 85 4.18 -2.20 7.21
N VAL A 86 4.29 -3.32 7.92
CA VAL A 86 3.55 -4.53 7.54
C VAL A 86 2.04 -4.32 7.65
N GLN A 87 1.60 -3.45 8.57
CA GLN A 87 0.19 -3.13 8.72
C GLN A 87 -0.40 -2.45 7.50
N LEU A 88 0.42 -1.75 6.73
CA LEU A 88 -0.07 -1.11 5.50
C LEU A 88 -0.49 -2.17 4.48
N HIS A 89 0.25 -3.25 4.38
CA HIS A 89 -0.13 -4.36 3.51
C HIS A 89 -1.45 -4.99 3.97
N TYR A 90 -1.64 -5.14 5.28
CA TYR A 90 -2.90 -5.66 5.84
C TYR A 90 -4.06 -4.72 5.54
N ALA A 91 -3.83 -3.41 5.67
CA ALA A 91 -4.87 -2.42 5.42
C ALA A 91 -5.38 -2.51 3.99
N VAL A 92 -4.48 -2.67 3.02
CA VAL A 92 -4.86 -2.82 1.62
C VAL A 92 -5.66 -4.11 1.40
N GLN A 93 -5.19 -5.23 1.95
CA GLN A 93 -5.91 -6.49 1.83
C GLN A 93 -7.29 -6.43 2.46
N GLU A 94 -7.40 -5.80 3.62
CA GLU A 94 -8.67 -5.65 4.31
C GLU A 94 -9.63 -4.77 3.49
N ALA A 95 -9.11 -3.68 2.93
CA ALA A 95 -9.94 -2.80 2.10
C ALA A 95 -10.42 -3.50 0.84
N LEU A 96 -9.59 -4.33 0.21
CA LEU A 96 -9.99 -5.13 -0.95
C LEU A 96 -11.09 -6.13 -0.56
N ARG A 97 -10.93 -6.78 0.60
CA ARG A 97 -11.93 -7.73 1.09
C ARG A 97 -13.27 -7.05 1.36
N ILE A 98 -13.25 -5.94 2.09
CA ILE A 98 -14.48 -5.22 2.47
C ILE A 98 -15.18 -4.67 1.25
N SER A 99 -14.44 -4.09 0.32
CA SER A 99 -15.02 -3.47 -0.88
C SER A 99 -15.47 -4.48 -1.92
N GLY A 100 -14.90 -5.69 -1.88
CA GLY A 100 -15.14 -6.70 -2.92
C GLY A 100 -14.46 -6.38 -4.25
N ALA A 101 -13.57 -5.38 -4.27
CA ALA A 101 -12.91 -4.96 -5.50
C ALA A 101 -11.84 -5.98 -5.93
N GLU A 102 -11.73 -6.18 -7.24
CA GLU A 102 -10.71 -7.05 -7.83
C GLU A 102 -9.72 -6.19 -8.59
N ILE A 103 -8.71 -5.68 -7.88
CA ILE A 103 -7.69 -4.81 -8.45
C ILE A 103 -6.35 -5.55 -8.38
N PRO A 104 -5.62 -5.65 -9.51
CA PRO A 104 -4.30 -6.27 -9.49
C PRO A 104 -3.39 -5.58 -8.46
N THR A 105 -2.82 -6.35 -7.55
CA THR A 105 -2.09 -5.81 -6.41
C THR A 105 -0.72 -6.49 -6.29
N THR A 106 0.32 -5.69 -6.12
CA THR A 106 1.69 -6.15 -5.93
C THR A 106 2.19 -5.63 -4.58
N HIS A 107 2.71 -6.52 -3.75
CA HIS A 107 3.30 -6.16 -2.45
C HIS A 107 4.82 -6.21 -2.56
N LEU A 108 5.46 -5.10 -2.23
CA LEU A 108 6.91 -4.98 -2.28
C LEU A 108 7.43 -4.53 -0.91
N VAL A 109 8.59 -5.09 -0.53
CA VAL A 109 9.29 -4.62 0.68
C VAL A 109 10.74 -4.32 0.31
N ILE A 110 11.34 -3.40 1.05
CA ILE A 110 12.78 -3.10 0.92
C ILE A 110 13.49 -3.86 2.02
N ALA A 111 14.28 -4.86 1.63
CA ALA A 111 15.04 -5.70 2.55
C ALA A 111 16.52 -5.56 2.20
N ASN A 112 17.34 -5.10 3.14
CA ASN A 112 18.77 -4.89 2.92
C ASN A 112 19.05 -4.01 1.69
N GLY A 113 18.25 -2.96 1.53
CA GLY A 113 18.39 -2.01 0.43
C GLY A 113 17.88 -2.49 -0.93
N LYS A 114 17.31 -3.69 -0.99
CA LYS A 114 16.80 -4.28 -2.23
C LYS A 114 15.30 -4.47 -2.17
N VAL A 115 14.65 -4.29 -3.33
CA VAL A 115 13.21 -4.51 -3.43
C VAL A 115 12.94 -6.01 -3.59
N VAL A 116 12.05 -6.53 -2.74
CA VAL A 116 11.64 -7.93 -2.78
C VAL A 116 10.13 -7.98 -2.95
N GLU A 117 9.66 -8.74 -3.93
CA GLU A 117 8.23 -8.93 -4.10
C GLU A 117 7.74 -10.03 -3.15
N VAL A 118 6.62 -9.76 -2.47
CA VAL A 118 6.01 -10.66 -1.51
C VAL A 118 4.62 -11.00 -2.04
N SER A 119 4.26 -12.29 -2.01
CA SER A 119 2.94 -12.70 -2.50
C SER A 119 1.84 -12.22 -1.55
N SER A 120 0.63 -12.04 -2.09
CA SER A 120 -0.53 -11.71 -1.27
C SER A 120 -0.79 -12.80 -0.24
N GLU A 121 -0.51 -14.05 -0.59
CA GLU A 121 -0.67 -15.17 0.34
C GLU A 121 0.31 -15.08 1.50
N ALA A 122 1.56 -14.67 1.25
CA ALA A 122 2.53 -14.50 2.32
C ALA A 122 2.12 -13.38 3.28
N VAL A 123 1.58 -12.27 2.76
CA VAL A 123 1.06 -11.19 3.58
C VAL A 123 -0.09 -11.71 4.46
N LYS A 124 -1.00 -12.46 3.87
CA LYS A 124 -2.13 -13.02 4.59
C LYS A 124 -1.68 -13.97 5.70
N ARG A 125 -0.73 -14.85 5.40
CA ARG A 125 -0.23 -15.82 6.37
C ARG A 125 0.49 -15.18 7.54
N SER A 126 1.16 -14.06 7.32
CA SER A 126 1.94 -13.40 8.37
C SER A 126 1.07 -12.89 9.53
N ARG A 127 -0.25 -12.80 9.32
CA ARG A 127 -1.19 -12.43 10.38
C ARG A 127 -1.49 -13.58 11.35
N TRP A 128 -1.14 -14.81 10.96
CA TRP A 128 -1.49 -16.00 11.73
C TRP A 128 -0.23 -16.58 12.35
N LEU A 129 0.11 -16.09 13.53
CA LEU A 129 1.34 -16.50 14.21
C LEU A 129 1.47 -18.01 14.37
N SER A 130 0.37 -18.71 14.60
CA SER A 130 0.39 -20.16 14.76
C SER A 130 0.81 -20.91 13.49
N LYS A 131 0.77 -20.23 12.34
CA LYS A 131 1.12 -20.83 11.06
C LYS A 131 2.53 -20.47 10.59
N ILE A 132 3.22 -19.63 11.36
CA ILE A 132 4.60 -19.25 11.06
C ILE A 132 5.51 -20.30 11.70
N LYS A 133 6.41 -20.86 10.89
CA LYS A 133 7.39 -21.82 11.41
C LYS A 133 8.44 -21.10 12.24
N THR A 134 8.76 -21.69 13.38
CA THR A 134 9.79 -21.17 14.29
C THR A 134 11.02 -22.06 14.28
#